data_4edbdad69d998c241f47698c11c7627f
#
_entry.id   4edbdad69d998c241f47698c11c7627f
#
_cell.length_a   1.000
_cell.length_b   1.000
_cell.length_c   1.000
_cell.angle_alpha   90.00
_cell.angle_beta   90.00
_cell.angle_gamma   90.00
#
_symmetry.space_group_name_H-M   'P 1'
#
loop_
_entity.id
_entity.type
_entity.pdbx_description
1 polymer ?
#
loop_
_entity_poly.entity_id
_entity_poly.type
_entity_poly.pdbx_seq_one_letter_code
_entity_poly.pdbx_strand_id
1 'polypeptide(L)'
;MAKKNKMQKSVSSVGKEKLQKLRTRGHRVVLNRSAGGDTGITIMLTFLGLFMFVPMYYVVIQSLKPLDELFMFPPRFYVIRPTLENFGDLFTLMSDSWVPFSRYIFNTVFITICGTLGNLIFASMAAYSLAKLKFPGRNAIFQIIVMSLMFHSTVNQVTHFIILSAFGWIDTYLSIIVPSMAGTMGLYLMKQFMESSVPDTVLESARLDGSSEFRIYLTIAMPMVKPAWLTLMVECFKNLWNSGSSIYIHSEELKTFNYAIQQIVSGGIARSGAGAASTVVMMMVPIMIFVFNQSQIVETMGSSGMKD
;
A
#
# COMPACT_ATOMS: atom_id res chain seq x y z
N MET A 1 -64.46 -13.54 15.12
CA MET A 1 -63.34 -12.78 14.55
C MET A 1 -62.13 -12.70 15.48
N ALA A 2 -62.20 -12.74 16.80
CA ALA A 2 -61.08 -12.62 17.74
C ALA A 2 -60.07 -13.81 17.75
N LYS A 3 -60.52 -15.03 17.45
CA LYS A 3 -59.67 -16.24 17.44
C LYS A 3 -58.68 -16.30 16.26
N LYS A 4 -59.03 -15.71 15.10
CA LYS A 4 -58.22 -15.66 13.89
C LYS A 4 -57.04 -14.66 14.02
N ASN A 5 -57.26 -13.55 14.73
CA ASN A 5 -56.21 -12.53 14.96
C ASN A 5 -55.15 -12.95 15.98
N LYS A 6 -55.49 -13.83 16.94
CA LYS A 6 -54.52 -14.38 17.91
C LYS A 6 -53.60 -15.40 17.28
N MET A 7 -54.08 -16.17 16.32
CA MET A 7 -53.27 -17.19 15.61
C MET A 7 -52.29 -16.55 14.63
N GLN A 8 -52.68 -15.44 13.97
CA GLN A 8 -51.82 -14.73 13.04
C GLN A 8 -50.66 -13.96 13.76
N LYS A 9 -50.90 -13.42 14.97
CA LYS A 9 -49.87 -12.82 15.81
C LYS A 9 -48.85 -13.87 16.34
N SER A 10 -49.30 -15.07 16.69
CA SER A 10 -48.45 -16.15 17.19
C SER A 10 -47.52 -16.69 16.10
N VAL A 11 -47.97 -16.81 14.85
CA VAL A 11 -47.15 -17.27 13.72
C VAL A 11 -46.09 -16.21 13.31
N SER A 12 -46.42 -14.93 13.42
CA SER A 12 -45.46 -13.85 13.10
C SER A 12 -44.35 -13.68 14.15
N SER A 13 -44.66 -13.97 15.43
CA SER A 13 -43.66 -13.89 16.51
C SER A 13 -42.68 -15.07 16.47
N VAL A 14 -43.15 -16.27 16.20
CA VAL A 14 -42.30 -17.49 16.03
C VAL A 14 -41.41 -17.41 14.81
N GLY A 15 -41.89 -16.77 13.72
CA GLY A 15 -41.08 -16.53 12.52
C GLY A 15 -39.98 -15.53 12.78
N LYS A 16 -40.25 -14.44 13.51
CA LYS A 16 -39.25 -13.43 13.86
C LYS A 16 -38.19 -13.97 14.83
N GLU A 17 -38.56 -14.77 15.79
CA GLU A 17 -37.62 -15.37 16.74
C GLU A 17 -36.71 -16.42 16.08
N LYS A 18 -37.25 -17.23 15.11
CA LYS A 18 -36.45 -18.14 14.30
C LYS A 18 -35.48 -17.41 13.36
N LEU A 19 -35.91 -16.33 12.73
CA LEU A 19 -35.05 -15.47 11.91
C LEU A 19 -33.97 -14.75 12.73
N GLN A 20 -34.29 -14.34 13.96
CA GLN A 20 -33.31 -13.73 14.85
C GLN A 20 -32.28 -14.76 15.35
N LYS A 21 -32.69 -16.00 15.66
CA LYS A 21 -31.78 -17.11 16.00
C LYS A 21 -30.92 -17.58 14.83
N LEU A 22 -31.40 -17.48 13.59
CA LEU A 22 -30.61 -17.74 12.38
C LEU A 22 -29.59 -16.62 12.10
N ARG A 23 -29.92 -15.39 12.44
CA ARG A 23 -29.03 -14.23 12.25
C ARG A 23 -27.90 -14.15 13.29
N THR A 24 -28.08 -14.78 14.46
CA THR A 24 -27.06 -14.85 15.53
C THR A 24 -26.20 -16.12 15.48
N ARG A 25 -26.53 -17.10 14.63
CA ARG A 25 -25.65 -18.21 14.29
C ARG A 25 -24.69 -17.79 13.17
N GLY A 26 -23.91 -16.74 13.38
CA GLY A 26 -22.63 -16.60 12.73
C GLY A 26 -21.85 -17.88 13.04
N HIS A 27 -21.44 -18.60 12.00
CA HIS A 27 -20.53 -19.74 12.11
C HIS A 27 -19.29 -19.27 12.89
N ARG A 28 -19.31 -19.44 14.22
CA ARG A 28 -18.05 -19.55 14.95
C ARG A 28 -17.49 -20.91 14.49
N VAL A 29 -16.58 -20.84 13.51
CA VAL A 29 -15.67 -21.94 13.26
C VAL A 29 -14.94 -22.13 14.59
N VAL A 30 -15.37 -23.11 15.35
CA VAL A 30 -14.68 -23.57 16.56
C VAL A 30 -13.42 -24.25 16.02
N LEU A 31 -12.40 -23.46 15.77
CA LEU A 31 -11.06 -23.98 15.58
C LEU A 31 -10.75 -24.77 16.83
N ASN A 32 -10.47 -26.07 16.66
CA ASN A 32 -10.11 -27.01 17.74
C ASN A 32 -8.70 -26.65 18.25
N ARG A 33 -8.58 -25.45 18.84
CA ARG A 33 -7.32 -24.90 19.37
C ARG A 33 -7.28 -25.10 20.88
N SER A 34 -6.18 -25.67 21.34
CA SER A 34 -5.87 -25.72 22.77
C SER A 34 -5.63 -24.29 23.29
N ALA A 35 -6.22 -23.94 24.44
CA ALA A 35 -6.02 -22.64 25.06
C ALA A 35 -4.51 -22.31 25.27
N GLY A 36 -3.69 -23.34 25.57
CA GLY A 36 -2.23 -23.18 25.67
C GLY A 36 -1.57 -22.87 24.33
N GLY A 37 -2.07 -23.43 23.23
CA GLY A 37 -1.57 -23.11 21.87
C GLY A 37 -1.86 -21.67 21.46
N ASP A 38 -3.07 -21.18 21.74
CA ASP A 38 -3.45 -19.78 21.42
C ASP A 38 -2.64 -18.78 22.28
N THR A 39 -2.41 -19.09 23.54
CA THR A 39 -1.54 -18.27 24.42
C THR A 39 -0.10 -18.25 23.90
N GLY A 40 0.46 -19.41 23.52
CA GLY A 40 1.81 -19.48 22.96
C GLY A 40 1.97 -18.68 21.66
N ILE A 41 1.02 -18.78 20.73
CA ILE A 41 1.01 -17.99 19.50
C ILE A 41 0.90 -16.49 19.81
N THR A 42 0.02 -16.09 20.72
CA THR A 42 -0.15 -14.69 21.11
C THR A 42 1.14 -14.11 21.71
N ILE A 43 1.80 -14.83 22.61
CA ILE A 43 3.08 -14.40 23.19
C ILE A 43 4.14 -14.26 22.10
N MET A 44 4.26 -15.24 21.20
CA MET A 44 5.21 -15.20 20.10
C MET A 44 4.95 -14.02 19.17
N LEU A 45 3.70 -13.77 18.77
CA LEU A 45 3.33 -12.65 17.92
C LEU A 45 3.57 -11.31 18.61
N THR A 46 3.28 -11.21 19.92
CA THR A 46 3.54 -10.00 20.69
C THR A 46 5.04 -9.72 20.77
N PHE A 47 5.84 -10.73 21.03
CA PHE A 47 7.31 -10.60 21.06
C PHE A 47 7.86 -10.14 19.70
N LEU A 48 7.43 -10.77 18.60
CA LEU A 48 7.82 -10.36 17.25
C LEU A 48 7.37 -8.93 16.92
N GLY A 49 6.14 -8.56 17.31
CA GLY A 49 5.62 -7.20 17.12
C GLY A 49 6.44 -6.16 17.88
N LEU A 50 6.76 -6.43 19.15
CA LEU A 50 7.62 -5.55 19.95
C LEU A 50 9.02 -5.45 19.34
N PHE A 51 9.61 -6.56 18.91
CA PHE A 51 10.92 -6.57 18.27
C PHE A 51 10.93 -5.72 17.00
N MET A 52 9.90 -5.83 16.15
CA MET A 52 9.75 -5.01 14.94
C MET A 52 9.49 -3.53 15.24
N PHE A 53 8.91 -3.21 16.37
CA PHE A 53 8.66 -1.83 16.79
C PHE A 53 9.93 -1.11 17.28
N VAL A 54 10.94 -1.84 17.80
CA VAL A 54 12.18 -1.25 18.34
C VAL A 54 12.88 -0.28 17.39
N PRO A 55 13.11 -0.60 16.10
CA PRO A 55 13.77 0.34 15.20
C PRO A 55 12.97 1.64 14.99
N MET A 56 11.64 1.55 14.87
CA MET A 56 10.78 2.72 14.72
C MET A 56 10.83 3.60 15.97
N TYR A 57 10.71 2.99 17.14
CA TYR A 57 10.84 3.67 18.42
C TYR A 57 12.21 4.35 18.56
N TYR A 58 13.28 3.68 18.14
CA TYR A 58 14.63 4.22 18.19
C TYR A 58 14.80 5.46 17.32
N VAL A 59 14.26 5.46 16.10
CA VAL A 59 14.30 6.63 15.20
C VAL A 59 13.55 7.83 15.81
N VAL A 60 12.38 7.59 16.43
CA VAL A 60 11.62 8.66 17.09
C VAL A 60 12.42 9.23 18.27
N ILE A 61 13.04 8.37 19.08
CA ILE A 61 13.90 8.83 20.19
C ILE A 61 15.09 9.64 19.66
N GLN A 62 15.76 9.17 18.61
CA GLN A 62 16.91 9.88 18.04
C GLN A 62 16.51 11.25 17.49
N SER A 63 15.30 11.42 16.96
CA SER A 63 14.83 12.73 16.49
C SER A 63 14.61 13.77 17.60
N LEU A 64 14.43 13.29 18.85
CA LEU A 64 14.17 14.13 20.02
C LEU A 64 15.43 14.37 20.90
N LYS A 65 16.56 13.75 20.57
CA LYS A 65 17.81 13.91 21.31
C LYS A 65 18.59 15.12 20.82
N PRO A 66 19.17 15.93 21.73
CA PRO A 66 20.15 16.92 21.34
C PRO A 66 21.43 16.25 20.81
N LEU A 67 22.23 17.00 20.07
CA LEU A 67 23.41 16.49 19.35
C LEU A 67 24.43 15.83 20.29
N ASP A 68 24.64 16.37 21.48
CA ASP A 68 25.55 15.84 22.49
C ASP A 68 25.07 14.48 23.05
N GLU A 69 23.77 14.25 23.09
CA GLU A 69 23.19 12.97 23.57
C GLU A 69 23.15 11.89 22.46
N LEU A 70 23.11 12.32 21.18
CA LEU A 70 23.10 11.41 20.03
C LEU A 70 24.36 10.55 19.93
N PHE A 71 25.52 11.10 20.32
CA PHE A 71 26.83 10.45 20.19
C PHE A 71 27.34 9.82 21.49
N MET A 72 26.52 9.80 22.54
CA MET A 72 26.90 9.10 23.78
C MET A 72 27.05 7.59 23.54
N PHE A 73 28.16 7.03 23.99
CA PHE A 73 28.39 5.58 24.01
C PHE A 73 28.34 5.05 25.45
N PRO A 74 27.61 3.95 25.73
CA PRO A 74 26.72 3.19 24.83
C PRO A 74 25.43 3.95 24.45
N PRO A 75 24.86 3.67 23.25
CA PRO A 75 23.64 4.36 22.80
C PRO A 75 22.47 4.06 23.72
N ARG A 76 21.78 5.10 24.19
CA ARG A 76 20.65 4.97 25.10
C ARG A 76 19.35 4.85 24.34
N PHE A 77 18.43 4.01 24.83
CA PHE A 77 17.07 3.83 24.29
C PHE A 77 16.04 4.77 24.92
N TYR A 78 16.48 5.84 25.57
CA TYR A 78 15.63 6.89 26.16
C TYR A 78 16.29 8.26 25.97
N VAL A 79 15.49 9.31 26.10
CA VAL A 79 15.95 10.70 26.00
C VAL A 79 16.03 11.29 27.39
N ILE A 80 17.11 11.99 27.72
CA ILE A 80 17.27 12.69 29.00
C ILE A 80 16.75 14.11 28.88
N ARG A 81 17.12 14.81 27.80
CA ARG A 81 16.74 16.19 27.51
C ARG A 81 16.01 16.25 26.17
N PRO A 82 14.67 15.97 26.14
CA PRO A 82 13.93 16.01 24.88
C PRO A 82 13.91 17.43 24.30
N THR A 83 14.29 17.53 23.02
CA THR A 83 14.30 18.78 22.26
C THR A 83 13.62 18.62 20.91
N LEU A 84 13.07 19.70 20.37
CA LEU A 84 12.56 19.78 19.01
C LEU A 84 13.51 20.53 18.07
N GLU A 85 14.72 20.87 18.53
CA GLU A 85 15.73 21.59 17.74
C GLU A 85 16.05 20.87 16.44
N ASN A 86 16.15 19.52 16.44
CA ASN A 86 16.38 18.72 15.24
C ASN A 86 15.34 18.96 14.14
N PHE A 87 14.09 19.20 14.51
CA PHE A 87 13.03 19.56 13.55
C PHE A 87 13.18 21.01 13.08
N GLY A 88 13.58 21.94 13.96
CA GLY A 88 13.90 23.31 13.60
C GLY A 88 15.08 23.37 12.62
N ASP A 89 16.15 22.65 12.92
CA ASP A 89 17.34 22.53 12.06
C ASP A 89 16.99 21.93 10.70
N LEU A 90 16.11 20.93 10.66
CA LEU A 90 15.61 20.35 9.41
C LEU A 90 14.97 21.43 8.53
N PHE A 91 14.05 22.25 9.11
CA PHE A 91 13.39 23.31 8.36
C PHE A 91 14.38 24.41 7.91
N THR A 92 15.34 24.77 8.75
CA THR A 92 16.37 25.76 8.43
C THR A 92 17.26 25.28 7.29
N LEU A 93 17.79 24.04 7.40
CA LEU A 93 18.62 23.42 6.35
C LEU A 93 17.89 23.30 5.00
N MET A 94 16.58 23.11 5.04
CA MET A 94 15.78 23.01 3.82
C MET A 94 15.37 24.38 3.27
N SER A 95 15.29 25.43 4.09
CA SER A 95 15.02 26.80 3.64
C SER A 95 16.23 27.45 2.98
N ASP A 96 17.43 27.06 3.38
CA ASP A 96 18.68 27.54 2.79
C ASP A 96 19.06 26.88 1.47
N SER A 97 18.26 25.89 1.02
CA SER A 97 18.48 25.24 -0.26
C SER A 97 18.02 26.11 -1.44
N TRP A 98 18.68 25.96 -2.61
CA TRP A 98 18.34 26.68 -3.85
C TRP A 98 16.88 26.51 -4.29
N VAL A 99 16.27 25.37 -3.91
CA VAL A 99 14.88 25.03 -4.22
C VAL A 99 14.06 25.06 -2.93
N PRO A 100 12.94 25.79 -2.89
CA PRO A 100 12.08 25.83 -1.72
C PRO A 100 11.61 24.45 -1.27
N PHE A 101 11.61 24.20 0.04
CA PHE A 101 11.14 22.94 0.65
C PHE A 101 9.78 22.48 0.12
N SER A 102 8.85 23.41 -0.06
CA SER A 102 7.52 23.14 -0.61
C SER A 102 7.56 22.45 -1.99
N ARG A 103 8.59 22.72 -2.78
CA ARG A 103 8.76 22.11 -4.11
C ARG A 103 9.05 20.62 -4.03
N TYR A 104 9.95 20.21 -3.14
CA TYR A 104 10.24 18.79 -2.89
C TYR A 104 9.01 18.00 -2.40
N ILE A 105 8.23 18.61 -1.48
CA ILE A 105 6.97 18.02 -1.02
C ILE A 105 5.99 17.90 -2.17
N PHE A 106 5.78 18.98 -2.93
CA PHE A 106 4.88 18.98 -4.09
C PHE A 106 5.27 17.88 -5.10
N ASN A 107 6.55 17.80 -5.45
CA ASN A 107 7.03 16.78 -6.38
C ASN A 107 6.74 15.36 -5.87
N THR A 108 7.03 15.10 -4.59
CA THR A 108 6.77 13.79 -3.98
C THR A 108 5.29 13.44 -4.00
N VAL A 109 4.44 14.36 -3.57
CA VAL A 109 2.98 14.17 -3.55
C VAL A 109 2.44 13.97 -4.97
N PHE A 110 2.87 14.81 -5.92
CA PHE A 110 2.43 14.74 -7.32
C PHE A 110 2.84 13.41 -7.98
N ILE A 111 4.12 13.04 -7.88
CA ILE A 111 4.64 11.77 -8.44
C ILE A 111 3.91 10.59 -7.80
N THR A 112 3.77 10.61 -6.47
CA THR A 112 3.17 9.50 -5.74
C THR A 112 1.70 9.33 -6.07
N ILE A 113 0.92 10.41 -6.11
CA ILE A 113 -0.51 10.35 -6.45
C ILE A 113 -0.70 9.93 -7.91
N CYS A 114 -0.04 10.61 -8.84
CA CYS A 114 -0.20 10.31 -10.27
C CYS A 114 0.30 8.91 -10.62
N GLY A 115 1.44 8.49 -10.07
CA GLY A 115 1.98 7.15 -10.29
C GLY A 115 1.10 6.06 -9.69
N THR A 116 0.61 6.25 -8.45
CA THR A 116 -0.25 5.26 -7.78
C THR A 116 -1.60 5.12 -8.48
N LEU A 117 -2.26 6.23 -8.83
CA LEU A 117 -3.53 6.20 -9.55
C LEU A 117 -3.36 5.59 -10.96
N GLY A 118 -2.30 5.99 -11.65
CA GLY A 118 -1.98 5.42 -12.96
C GLY A 118 -1.72 3.91 -12.88
N ASN A 119 -0.89 3.47 -11.94
CA ASN A 119 -0.64 2.05 -11.70
C ASN A 119 -1.94 1.28 -11.41
N LEU A 120 -2.79 1.80 -10.53
CA LEU A 120 -4.06 1.17 -10.19
C LEU A 120 -4.96 1.01 -11.42
N ILE A 121 -5.12 2.06 -12.21
CA ILE A 121 -5.98 2.05 -13.40
C ILE A 121 -5.43 1.05 -14.43
N PHE A 122 -4.17 1.18 -14.82
CA PHE A 122 -3.60 0.33 -15.88
C PHE A 122 -3.48 -1.13 -15.44
N ALA A 123 -3.00 -1.40 -14.21
CA ALA A 123 -2.88 -2.76 -13.70
C ALA A 123 -4.25 -3.44 -13.56
N SER A 124 -5.28 -2.73 -13.06
CA SER A 124 -6.62 -3.33 -12.89
C SER A 124 -7.34 -3.58 -14.22
N MET A 125 -7.22 -2.65 -15.19
CA MET A 125 -7.79 -2.85 -16.53
C MET A 125 -7.12 -4.02 -17.27
N ALA A 126 -5.80 -4.09 -17.23
CA ALA A 126 -5.05 -5.20 -17.81
C ALA A 126 -5.35 -6.53 -17.11
N ALA A 127 -5.43 -6.51 -15.77
CA ALA A 127 -5.79 -7.68 -14.97
C ALA A 127 -7.20 -8.18 -15.31
N TYR A 128 -8.19 -7.28 -15.43
CA TYR A 128 -9.56 -7.66 -15.83
C TYR A 128 -9.58 -8.30 -17.21
N SER A 129 -8.90 -7.69 -18.17
CA SER A 129 -8.81 -8.23 -19.53
C SER A 129 -8.18 -9.62 -19.56
N LEU A 130 -7.07 -9.81 -18.82
CA LEU A 130 -6.38 -11.09 -18.72
C LEU A 130 -7.10 -12.11 -17.83
N ALA A 131 -7.99 -11.71 -16.92
CA ALA A 131 -8.73 -12.62 -16.07
C ALA A 131 -10.06 -13.07 -16.69
N LYS A 132 -10.80 -12.15 -17.32
CA LYS A 132 -12.24 -12.32 -17.63
C LYS A 132 -12.60 -12.23 -19.11
N LEU A 133 -11.73 -11.68 -19.95
CA LEU A 133 -11.96 -11.63 -21.38
C LEU A 133 -11.29 -12.83 -22.10
N LYS A 134 -11.95 -13.34 -23.13
CA LYS A 134 -11.43 -14.41 -23.97
C LYS A 134 -10.92 -13.80 -25.29
N PHE A 135 -9.61 -13.77 -25.47
CA PHE A 135 -8.99 -13.30 -26.71
C PHE A 135 -7.77 -14.16 -27.07
N PRO A 136 -7.40 -14.25 -28.35
CA PRO A 136 -6.24 -15.03 -28.78
C PRO A 136 -4.95 -14.41 -28.19
N GLY A 137 -4.00 -15.26 -27.75
CA GLY A 137 -2.74 -14.78 -27.19
C GLY A 137 -2.75 -14.41 -25.68
N ARG A 138 -3.92 -14.41 -25.02
CA ARG A 138 -4.07 -14.10 -23.58
C ARG A 138 -3.03 -14.79 -22.71
N ASN A 139 -2.90 -16.10 -22.86
CA ASN A 139 -1.99 -16.90 -22.03
C ASN A 139 -0.53 -16.59 -22.33
N ALA A 140 -0.16 -16.35 -23.60
CA ALA A 140 1.19 -15.97 -23.98
C ALA A 140 1.58 -14.62 -23.38
N ILE A 141 0.69 -13.60 -23.46
CA ILE A 141 0.92 -12.30 -22.83
C ILE A 141 1.11 -12.45 -21.33
N PHE A 142 0.25 -13.23 -20.67
CA PHE A 142 0.38 -13.46 -19.24
C PHE A 142 1.69 -14.16 -18.86
N GLN A 143 2.12 -15.15 -19.64
CA GLN A 143 3.42 -15.80 -19.42
C GLN A 143 4.60 -14.83 -19.56
N ILE A 144 4.58 -13.93 -20.54
CA ILE A 144 5.60 -12.89 -20.70
C ILE A 144 5.64 -11.98 -19.46
N ILE A 145 4.46 -11.57 -18.95
CA ILE A 145 4.37 -10.76 -17.73
C ILE A 145 4.97 -11.52 -16.53
N VAL A 146 4.65 -12.80 -16.36
CA VAL A 146 5.21 -13.62 -15.28
C VAL A 146 6.71 -13.77 -15.42
N MET A 147 7.22 -14.01 -16.63
CA MET A 147 8.66 -14.06 -16.90
C MET A 147 9.34 -12.73 -16.53
N SER A 148 8.70 -11.60 -16.80
CA SER A 148 9.27 -10.28 -16.47
C SER A 148 9.50 -10.09 -14.97
N LEU A 149 8.75 -10.77 -14.09
CA LEU A 149 8.96 -10.74 -12.64
C LEU A 149 10.27 -11.39 -12.20
N MET A 150 10.87 -12.22 -13.04
CA MET A 150 12.15 -12.88 -12.75
C MET A 150 13.36 -11.97 -12.99
N PHE A 151 13.18 -10.87 -13.72
CA PHE A 151 14.26 -9.93 -13.97
C PHE A 151 14.47 -8.98 -12.80
N HIS A 152 15.71 -8.88 -12.35
CA HIS A 152 16.08 -7.97 -11.28
C HIS A 152 16.03 -6.50 -11.75
N SER A 153 15.57 -5.61 -10.87
CA SER A 153 15.40 -4.17 -11.16
C SER A 153 16.68 -3.50 -11.68
N THR A 154 17.85 -3.92 -11.19
CA THR A 154 19.15 -3.35 -11.61
C THR A 154 19.44 -3.57 -13.10
N VAL A 155 19.06 -4.74 -13.65
CA VAL A 155 19.24 -5.04 -15.08
C VAL A 155 18.34 -4.15 -15.95
N ASN A 156 17.16 -3.85 -15.43
CA ASN A 156 16.19 -3.02 -16.13
C ASN A 156 16.57 -1.52 -16.17
N GLN A 157 17.41 -1.04 -15.26
CA GLN A 157 17.75 0.39 -15.18
C GLN A 157 18.40 0.93 -16.46
N VAL A 158 19.33 0.18 -17.06
CA VAL A 158 19.99 0.59 -18.31
C VAL A 158 19.00 0.64 -19.48
N THR A 159 18.17 -0.40 -19.60
CA THR A 159 17.13 -0.46 -20.63
C THR A 159 16.10 0.67 -20.47
N HIS A 160 15.67 0.94 -19.24
CA HIS A 160 14.78 2.07 -18.94
C HIS A 160 15.40 3.40 -19.34
N PHE A 161 16.69 3.62 -19.03
CA PHE A 161 17.37 4.86 -19.40
C PHE A 161 17.35 5.07 -20.93
N ILE A 162 17.67 4.03 -21.71
CA ILE A 162 17.65 4.10 -23.18
C ILE A 162 16.26 4.44 -23.71
N ILE A 163 15.23 3.76 -23.19
CA ILE A 163 13.84 3.99 -23.60
C ILE A 163 13.39 5.40 -23.23
N LEU A 164 13.59 5.84 -21.99
CA LEU A 164 13.21 7.16 -21.53
C LEU A 164 13.92 8.27 -22.29
N SER A 165 15.21 8.06 -22.63
CA SER A 165 15.99 8.98 -23.46
C SER A 165 15.45 9.05 -24.88
N ALA A 166 15.08 7.93 -25.50
CA ALA A 166 14.50 7.89 -26.83
C ALA A 166 13.15 8.65 -26.92
N PHE A 167 12.35 8.64 -25.83
CA PHE A 167 11.11 9.41 -25.75
C PHE A 167 11.30 10.86 -25.26
N GLY A 168 12.51 11.28 -24.91
CA GLY A 168 12.77 12.61 -24.38
C GLY A 168 12.16 12.84 -22.97
N TRP A 169 11.98 11.77 -22.18
CA TRP A 169 11.38 11.84 -20.83
C TRP A 169 12.41 11.97 -19.72
N ILE A 170 13.70 11.96 -20.05
CA ILE A 170 14.77 12.26 -19.08
C ILE A 170 14.57 13.67 -18.55
N ASP A 171 14.82 13.86 -17.27
CA ASP A 171 14.65 15.11 -16.54
C ASP A 171 13.22 15.68 -16.56
N THR A 172 12.22 14.78 -16.51
CA THR A 172 10.80 15.12 -16.39
C THR A 172 10.11 14.20 -15.35
N TYR A 173 8.95 14.60 -14.85
CA TYR A 173 8.12 13.73 -13.98
C TYR A 173 7.72 12.41 -14.66
N LEU A 174 7.63 12.41 -15.98
CA LEU A 174 7.25 11.21 -16.75
C LEU A 174 8.27 10.08 -16.58
N SER A 175 9.53 10.40 -16.33
CA SER A 175 10.58 9.40 -16.09
C SER A 175 10.34 8.51 -14.88
N ILE A 176 9.55 8.95 -13.91
CA ILE A 176 9.16 8.17 -12.73
C ILE A 176 7.73 7.68 -12.84
N ILE A 177 6.80 8.55 -13.27
CA ILE A 177 5.36 8.25 -13.28
C ILE A 177 5.05 7.14 -14.29
N VAL A 178 5.54 7.23 -15.53
CA VAL A 178 5.19 6.25 -16.58
C VAL A 178 5.70 4.84 -16.26
N PRO A 179 6.98 4.62 -15.86
CA PRO A 179 7.42 3.31 -15.45
C PRO A 179 6.65 2.75 -14.25
N SER A 180 6.23 3.59 -13.30
CA SER A 180 5.46 3.14 -12.15
C SER A 180 4.06 2.62 -12.52
N MET A 181 3.47 3.11 -13.62
CA MET A 181 2.19 2.64 -14.13
C MET A 181 2.25 1.20 -14.66
N ALA A 182 3.42 0.72 -15.07
CA ALA A 182 3.65 -0.62 -15.65
C ALA A 182 4.06 -1.67 -14.60
N GLY A 183 3.63 -1.55 -13.35
CA GLY A 183 3.99 -2.45 -12.26
C GLY A 183 3.49 -3.88 -12.48
N THR A 184 4.36 -4.79 -12.90
CA THR A 184 4.04 -6.18 -13.24
C THR A 184 3.54 -7.01 -12.06
N MET A 185 4.11 -6.80 -10.86
CA MET A 185 3.68 -7.49 -9.64
C MET A 185 2.23 -7.14 -9.26
N GLY A 186 1.87 -5.85 -9.36
CA GLY A 186 0.52 -5.38 -9.10
C GLY A 186 -0.50 -5.98 -10.07
N LEU A 187 -0.17 -6.01 -11.36
CA LEU A 187 -1.00 -6.64 -12.39
C LEU A 187 -1.19 -8.14 -12.11
N TYR A 188 -0.11 -8.85 -11.79
CA TYR A 188 -0.18 -10.28 -11.45
C TYR A 188 -1.13 -10.55 -10.27
N LEU A 189 -0.96 -9.84 -9.17
CA LEU A 189 -1.81 -9.98 -7.99
C LEU A 189 -3.27 -9.65 -8.30
N MET A 190 -3.52 -8.52 -8.96
CA MET A 190 -4.87 -8.12 -9.34
C MET A 190 -5.56 -9.17 -10.24
N LYS A 191 -4.83 -9.75 -11.19
CA LYS A 191 -5.34 -10.80 -12.08
C LYS A 191 -5.74 -12.04 -11.26
N GLN A 192 -4.91 -12.49 -10.31
CA GLN A 192 -5.21 -13.65 -9.45
C GLN A 192 -6.46 -13.39 -8.59
N PHE A 193 -6.56 -12.19 -8.00
CA PHE A 193 -7.75 -11.83 -7.22
C PHE A 193 -9.01 -11.75 -8.07
N MET A 194 -8.94 -11.19 -9.28
CA MET A 194 -10.09 -11.13 -10.19
C MET A 194 -10.56 -12.53 -10.63
N GLU A 195 -9.63 -13.45 -10.90
CA GLU A 195 -9.98 -14.83 -11.22
C GLU A 195 -10.69 -15.54 -10.07
N SER A 196 -10.22 -15.33 -8.85
CA SER A 196 -10.74 -16.04 -7.68
C SER A 196 -11.99 -15.43 -7.08
N SER A 197 -12.14 -14.10 -7.12
CA SER A 197 -13.19 -13.39 -6.37
C SER A 197 -14.36 -12.92 -7.23
N VAL A 198 -14.21 -12.86 -8.55
CA VAL A 198 -15.26 -12.42 -9.46
C VAL A 198 -15.84 -13.64 -10.20
N PRO A 199 -17.08 -14.12 -9.88
CA PRO A 199 -17.69 -15.25 -10.57
C PRO A 199 -18.05 -14.90 -12.02
N ASP A 200 -17.75 -15.79 -12.97
CA ASP A 200 -18.06 -15.57 -14.38
C ASP A 200 -19.58 -15.50 -14.64
N THR A 201 -20.38 -16.22 -13.85
CA THR A 201 -21.85 -16.20 -13.93
C THR A 201 -22.45 -14.80 -13.73
N VAL A 202 -21.87 -14.00 -12.83
CA VAL A 202 -22.31 -12.62 -12.57
C VAL A 202 -22.00 -11.72 -13.80
N LEU A 203 -20.83 -11.93 -14.40
CA LEU A 203 -20.42 -11.17 -15.58
C LEU A 203 -21.28 -11.54 -16.81
N GLU A 204 -21.60 -12.83 -17.00
CA GLU A 204 -22.45 -13.32 -18.06
C GLU A 204 -23.87 -12.75 -17.94
N SER A 205 -24.45 -12.73 -16.74
CA SER A 205 -25.75 -12.11 -16.50
C SER A 205 -25.76 -10.63 -16.88
N ALA A 206 -24.72 -9.88 -16.46
CA ALA A 206 -24.60 -8.46 -16.80
C ALA A 206 -24.42 -8.21 -18.30
N ARG A 207 -23.77 -9.13 -19.04
CA ARG A 207 -23.67 -9.09 -20.52
C ARG A 207 -25.01 -9.33 -21.18
N LEU A 208 -25.80 -10.28 -20.66
CA LEU A 208 -27.16 -10.55 -21.14
C LEU A 208 -28.08 -9.34 -20.91
N ASP A 209 -27.89 -8.57 -19.84
CA ASP A 209 -28.57 -7.31 -19.57
C ASP A 209 -28.08 -6.13 -20.45
N GLY A 210 -27.17 -6.38 -21.40
CA GLY A 210 -26.67 -5.37 -22.35
C GLY A 210 -25.62 -4.41 -21.78
N SER A 211 -25.03 -4.70 -20.64
CA SER A 211 -23.96 -3.88 -20.06
C SER A 211 -22.66 -4.00 -20.85
N SER A 212 -22.01 -2.87 -21.14
CA SER A 212 -20.69 -2.86 -21.78
C SER A 212 -19.59 -3.41 -20.86
N GLU A 213 -18.53 -3.99 -21.41
CA GLU A 213 -17.41 -4.55 -20.64
C GLU A 213 -16.75 -3.52 -19.69
N PHE A 214 -16.62 -2.27 -20.13
CA PHE A 214 -16.08 -1.22 -19.28
C PHE A 214 -16.97 -0.90 -18.08
N ARG A 215 -18.30 -0.93 -18.30
CA ARG A 215 -19.26 -0.75 -17.20
C ARG A 215 -19.22 -1.93 -16.23
N ILE A 216 -19.16 -3.16 -16.73
CA ILE A 216 -19.02 -4.39 -15.93
C ILE A 216 -17.73 -4.32 -15.08
N TYR A 217 -16.62 -3.92 -15.71
CA TYR A 217 -15.35 -3.73 -15.00
C TYR A 217 -15.48 -2.74 -13.84
N LEU A 218 -16.04 -1.54 -14.07
CA LEU A 218 -16.11 -0.50 -13.03
C LEU A 218 -17.15 -0.79 -11.95
N THR A 219 -18.33 -1.33 -12.32
CA THR A 219 -19.47 -1.42 -11.39
C THR A 219 -19.58 -2.78 -10.72
N ILE A 220 -18.99 -3.84 -11.29
CA ILE A 220 -19.07 -5.20 -10.75
C ILE A 220 -17.69 -5.70 -10.33
N ALA A 221 -16.74 -5.77 -11.26
CA ALA A 221 -15.45 -6.38 -10.97
C ALA A 221 -14.63 -5.59 -9.93
N MET A 222 -14.46 -4.27 -10.11
CA MET A 222 -13.66 -3.44 -9.21
C MET A 222 -14.19 -3.39 -7.76
N PRO A 223 -15.50 -3.24 -7.48
CA PRO A 223 -16.01 -3.33 -6.11
C PRO A 223 -15.80 -4.69 -5.46
N MET A 224 -15.90 -5.80 -6.23
CA MET A 224 -15.72 -7.16 -5.71
C MET A 224 -14.27 -7.45 -5.31
N VAL A 225 -13.29 -6.81 -5.96
CA VAL A 225 -11.85 -6.96 -5.64
C VAL A 225 -11.31 -5.78 -4.84
N LYS A 226 -12.18 -5.06 -4.13
CA LYS A 226 -11.80 -3.88 -3.35
C LYS A 226 -10.60 -4.10 -2.43
N PRO A 227 -10.51 -5.19 -1.64
CA PRO A 227 -9.35 -5.41 -0.78
C PRO A 227 -8.03 -5.53 -1.57
N ALA A 228 -8.06 -6.16 -2.75
CA ALA A 228 -6.88 -6.37 -3.58
C ALA A 228 -6.33 -5.05 -4.14
N TRP A 229 -7.19 -4.20 -4.73
CA TRP A 229 -6.71 -2.94 -5.28
C TRP A 229 -6.30 -1.92 -4.20
N LEU A 230 -6.88 -1.98 -3.00
CA LEU A 230 -6.41 -1.18 -1.86
C LEU A 230 -5.00 -1.61 -1.42
N THR A 231 -4.73 -2.91 -1.38
CA THR A 231 -3.38 -3.44 -1.08
C THR A 231 -2.37 -2.99 -2.14
N LEU A 232 -2.72 -3.09 -3.43
CA LEU A 232 -1.90 -2.61 -4.52
C LEU A 232 -1.63 -1.11 -4.42
N MET A 233 -2.66 -0.32 -4.10
CA MET A 233 -2.54 1.12 -3.93
C MET A 233 -1.56 1.48 -2.82
N VAL A 234 -1.67 0.83 -1.65
CA VAL A 234 -0.76 1.07 -0.52
C VAL A 234 0.68 0.69 -0.86
N GLU A 235 0.88 -0.44 -1.55
CA GLU A 235 2.21 -0.90 -1.94
C GLU A 235 2.86 0.05 -2.97
N CYS A 236 2.12 0.45 -4.00
CA CYS A 236 2.60 1.40 -5.00
C CYS A 236 2.89 2.77 -4.38
N PHE A 237 1.98 3.26 -3.52
CA PHE A 237 2.16 4.51 -2.79
C PHE A 237 3.45 4.48 -1.96
N LYS A 238 3.65 3.45 -1.16
CA LYS A 238 4.84 3.28 -0.31
C LYS A 238 6.12 3.30 -1.14
N ASN A 239 6.15 2.60 -2.27
CA ASN A 239 7.32 2.53 -3.13
C ASN A 239 7.65 3.88 -3.78
N LEU A 240 6.64 4.62 -4.25
CA LEU A 240 6.82 5.94 -4.85
C LEU A 240 7.15 7.01 -3.81
N TRP A 241 6.52 6.98 -2.63
CA TRP A 241 6.81 7.88 -1.53
C TRP A 241 8.26 7.78 -1.05
N ASN A 242 8.78 6.56 -0.99
CA ASN A 242 10.17 6.30 -0.59
C ASN A 242 11.15 6.38 -1.76
N SER A 243 10.71 6.69 -2.97
CA SER A 243 11.62 6.85 -4.11
C SER A 243 12.55 8.04 -3.89
N GLY A 244 13.84 7.75 -3.81
CA GLY A 244 14.90 8.73 -3.57
C GLY A 244 15.39 9.38 -4.87
N SER A 245 16.69 9.43 -5.02
CA SER A 245 17.32 9.94 -6.23
C SER A 245 17.00 9.02 -7.42
N SER A 246 16.37 9.56 -8.43
CA SER A 246 16.28 8.91 -9.72
C SER A 246 17.50 9.31 -10.55
N ILE A 247 18.16 8.33 -11.17
CA ILE A 247 19.21 8.58 -12.17
C ILE A 247 18.66 9.26 -13.43
N TYR A 248 17.35 9.37 -13.52
CA TYR A 248 16.63 9.95 -14.65
C TYR A 248 16.28 11.42 -14.46
N ILE A 249 16.45 11.98 -13.23
CA ILE A 249 16.17 13.39 -12.90
C ILE A 249 17.45 14.06 -12.45
N HIS A 250 17.86 15.09 -13.21
CA HIS A 250 19.07 15.86 -12.97
C HIS A 250 18.75 17.23 -12.34
N SER A 251 17.68 17.89 -12.81
CA SER A 251 17.25 19.19 -12.29
C SER A 251 16.80 19.12 -10.83
N GLU A 252 17.38 19.97 -9.98
CA GLU A 252 17.09 20.01 -8.54
C GLU A 252 15.61 20.29 -8.27
N GLU A 253 14.97 21.12 -9.10
CA GLU A 253 13.57 21.52 -8.99
C GLU A 253 12.57 20.36 -9.16
N LEU A 254 12.98 19.25 -9.75
CA LEU A 254 12.15 18.08 -10.01
C LEU A 254 12.36 16.95 -9.01
N LYS A 255 13.36 17.06 -8.13
CA LYS A 255 13.72 16.02 -7.18
C LYS A 255 12.69 15.87 -6.07
N THR A 256 12.66 14.67 -5.48
CA THR A 256 11.72 14.29 -4.42
C THR A 256 12.21 14.70 -3.04
N PHE A 257 11.31 14.75 -2.08
CA PHE A 257 11.61 15.02 -0.69
C PHE A 257 12.58 14.00 -0.08
N ASN A 258 12.42 12.72 -0.44
CA ASN A 258 13.35 11.68 0.01
C ASN A 258 14.78 11.92 -0.50
N TYR A 259 14.94 12.44 -1.71
CA TYR A 259 16.26 12.87 -2.20
C TYR A 259 16.85 13.99 -1.33
N ALA A 260 16.08 15.04 -1.02
CA ALA A 260 16.53 16.11 -0.17
C ALA A 260 16.97 15.63 1.22
N ILE A 261 16.21 14.68 1.82
CA ILE A 261 16.59 14.04 3.08
C ILE A 261 17.91 13.28 2.95
N GLN A 262 18.10 12.51 1.89
CA GLN A 262 19.37 11.81 1.68
C GLN A 262 20.56 12.76 1.58
N GLN A 263 20.38 13.93 0.98
CA GLN A 263 21.41 14.98 0.94
C GLN A 263 21.71 15.53 2.35
N ILE A 264 20.71 15.72 3.19
CA ILE A 264 20.90 16.15 4.58
C ILE A 264 21.68 15.09 5.35
N VAL A 265 21.28 13.82 5.26
CA VAL A 265 21.93 12.71 5.95
C VAL A 265 23.37 12.50 5.46
N SER A 266 23.63 12.68 4.17
CA SER A 266 24.98 12.59 3.60
C SER A 266 25.92 13.72 4.05
N GLY A 267 25.38 14.79 4.62
CA GLY A 267 26.15 15.90 5.21
C GLY A 267 26.91 15.53 6.49
N GLY A 268 26.81 14.26 6.93
CA GLY A 268 27.65 13.69 7.98
C GLY A 268 27.07 13.83 9.40
N ILE A 269 27.95 13.58 10.37
CA ILE A 269 27.63 13.45 11.80
C ILE A 269 26.89 14.67 12.37
N ALA A 270 27.30 15.88 11.99
CA ALA A 270 26.68 17.12 12.48
C ALA A 270 25.19 17.25 12.13
N ARG A 271 24.71 16.54 11.10
CA ARG A 271 23.31 16.56 10.64
C ARG A 271 22.50 15.32 11.03
N SER A 272 23.05 14.47 11.89
CA SER A 272 22.38 13.19 12.26
C SER A 272 21.06 13.41 12.99
N GLY A 273 20.94 14.46 13.81
CA GLY A 273 19.69 14.84 14.47
C GLY A 273 18.61 15.25 13.46
N ALA A 274 18.93 16.16 12.53
CA ALA A 274 18.04 16.56 11.44
C ALA A 274 17.70 15.37 10.52
N GLY A 275 18.64 14.44 10.29
CA GLY A 275 18.41 13.19 9.57
C GLY A 275 17.41 12.27 10.26
N ALA A 276 17.48 12.14 11.58
CA ALA A 276 16.50 11.39 12.36
C ALA A 276 15.11 12.05 12.32
N ALA A 277 15.04 13.39 12.49
CA ALA A 277 13.80 14.15 12.38
C ALA A 277 13.15 13.99 11.00
N SER A 278 13.94 14.07 9.93
CA SER A 278 13.46 13.89 8.56
C SER A 278 12.90 12.48 8.31
N THR A 279 13.57 11.46 8.87
CA THR A 279 13.09 10.07 8.78
C THR A 279 11.73 9.90 9.48
N VAL A 280 11.52 10.55 10.64
CA VAL A 280 10.22 10.56 11.33
C VAL A 280 9.14 11.19 10.46
N VAL A 281 9.41 12.34 9.84
CA VAL A 281 8.47 13.01 8.92
C VAL A 281 8.12 12.10 7.75
N MET A 282 9.12 11.44 7.14
CA MET A 282 8.90 10.54 5.99
C MET A 282 8.06 9.31 6.35
N MET A 283 8.28 8.71 7.53
CA MET A 283 7.53 7.49 7.89
C MET A 283 6.11 7.79 8.34
N MET A 284 5.79 9.02 8.75
CA MET A 284 4.47 9.39 9.28
C MET A 284 3.37 9.19 8.22
N VAL A 285 3.60 9.59 6.98
CA VAL A 285 2.60 9.52 5.90
C VAL A 285 2.26 8.08 5.50
N PRO A 286 3.22 7.18 5.21
CA PRO A 286 2.91 5.77 4.95
C PRO A 286 2.21 5.07 6.13
N ILE A 287 2.60 5.38 7.36
CA ILE A 287 1.95 4.82 8.56
C ILE A 287 0.49 5.27 8.64
N MET A 288 0.19 6.55 8.45
CA MET A 288 -1.19 7.04 8.44
C MET A 288 -2.02 6.33 7.37
N ILE A 289 -1.52 6.23 6.15
CA ILE A 289 -2.22 5.55 5.06
C ILE A 289 -2.45 4.08 5.39
N PHE A 290 -1.46 3.39 5.95
CA PHE A 290 -1.61 2.00 6.38
C PHE A 290 -2.69 1.86 7.47
N VAL A 291 -2.67 2.70 8.50
CA VAL A 291 -3.64 2.68 9.61
C VAL A 291 -5.07 2.87 9.10
N PHE A 292 -5.28 3.78 8.13
CA PHE A 292 -6.61 3.98 7.54
C PHE A 292 -7.08 2.78 6.68
N ASN A 293 -6.17 2.04 6.10
CA ASN A 293 -6.50 0.93 5.18
C ASN A 293 -6.29 -0.47 5.80
N GLN A 294 -5.79 -0.58 7.03
CA GLN A 294 -5.39 -1.86 7.65
C GLN A 294 -6.51 -2.91 7.72
N SER A 295 -7.76 -2.49 8.00
CA SER A 295 -8.90 -3.41 8.08
C SER A 295 -9.17 -4.11 6.75
N GLN A 296 -9.04 -3.39 5.64
CA GLN A 296 -9.26 -3.93 4.29
C GLN A 296 -8.10 -4.83 3.84
N ILE A 297 -6.87 -4.51 4.24
CA ILE A 297 -5.68 -5.32 3.95
C ILE A 297 -5.75 -6.66 4.68
N VAL A 298 -6.15 -6.65 5.95
CA VAL A 298 -6.31 -7.88 6.75
C VAL A 298 -7.41 -8.78 6.19
N GLU A 299 -8.52 -8.20 5.71
CA GLU A 299 -9.60 -8.94 5.05
C GLU A 299 -9.10 -9.66 3.79
N THR A 300 -8.24 -9.02 2.99
CA THR A 300 -7.63 -9.61 1.81
C THR A 300 -6.79 -10.84 2.15
N MET A 301 -5.96 -10.72 3.19
CA MET A 301 -5.11 -11.83 3.64
C MET A 301 -5.94 -12.99 4.19
N GLY A 302 -7.02 -12.71 4.93
CA GLY A 302 -7.93 -13.71 5.47
C GLY A 302 -8.68 -14.49 4.38
N SER A 303 -9.11 -13.82 3.33
CA SER A 303 -9.86 -14.45 2.23
C SER A 303 -8.98 -15.30 1.30
N SER A 304 -7.70 -14.99 1.17
CA SER A 304 -6.74 -15.75 0.38
C SER A 304 -6.31 -17.07 1.05
N GLY A 305 -6.38 -17.14 2.38
CA GLY A 305 -5.99 -18.31 3.17
C GLY A 305 -7.12 -19.34 3.45
N MET A 306 -8.35 -19.05 3.04
CA MET A 306 -9.52 -19.91 3.36
C MET A 306 -10.08 -20.68 2.14
N LYS A 307 -9.26 -20.94 1.14
CA LYS A 307 -9.61 -21.82 0.01
C LYS A 307 -8.85 -23.14 0.09
N ASP A 308 -9.24 -23.94 1.05
CA ASP A 308 -9.07 -25.40 1.04
C ASP A 308 -10.36 -26.05 1.56
#